data_8dda217c8d8ac7f08b24037242aec83f
#
_entry.id   8dda217c8d8ac7f08b24037242aec83f
#
_cell.length_a   1.000
_cell.length_b   1.000
_cell.length_c   1.000
_cell.angle_alpha   90.00
_cell.angle_beta   90.00
_cell.angle_gamma   90.00
#
_symmetry.space_group_name_H-M   'P 1'
#
loop_
_entity.id
_entity.type
_entity.pdbx_description
1 polymer ?
#
loop_
_entity_poly.entity_id
_entity_poly.type
_entity_poly.pdbx_seq_one_letter_code
_entity_poly.pdbx_strand_id
1 'polypeptide(L)' 'MNYYRCENPDCGFLAEEEPDVCPHCGGTFFLSVDEEELTGSDWVQLGNRAVD' A
#
# COMPACT_ATOMS: atom_id res chain seq x y z
N MET A 1 2.98 -1.89 -13.39
CA MET A 1 2.94 -2.72 -12.17
C MET A 1 1.80 -2.25 -11.28
N ASN A 2 1.15 -3.19 -10.63
CA ASN A 2 0.04 -2.85 -9.74
C ASN A 2 0.49 -2.91 -8.29
N TYR A 3 -0.08 -2.00 -7.52
CA TYR A 3 0.14 -1.96 -6.08
C TYR A 3 -1.17 -2.23 -5.38
N TYR A 4 -1.10 -2.48 -4.09
CA TYR A 4 -2.29 -2.79 -3.30
C TYR A 4 -2.38 -1.83 -2.14
N ARG A 5 -3.51 -1.18 -2.01
CA ARG A 5 -3.77 -0.24 -0.94
C ARG A 5 -4.81 -0.82 0.00
N CYS A 6 -4.59 -0.67 1.30
CA CYS A 6 -5.55 -1.13 2.29
C CYS A 6 -6.90 -0.45 2.03
N GLU A 7 -7.96 -1.24 2.06
CA GLU A 7 -9.30 -0.73 1.84
C GLU A 7 -9.73 0.27 2.91
N ASN A 8 -9.19 0.13 4.10
CA ASN A 8 -9.51 1.03 5.20
C ASN A 8 -8.95 2.43 4.91
N PRO A 9 -9.83 3.43 4.76
CA PRO A 9 -9.38 4.79 4.41
C PRO A 9 -8.53 5.44 5.50
N ASP A 10 -8.68 4.99 6.75
CA ASP A 10 -7.89 5.52 7.85
C ASP A 10 -6.48 4.92 7.89
N CYS A 11 -6.29 3.77 7.26
CA CYS A 11 -5.00 3.07 7.28
C CYS A 11 -4.07 3.57 6.18
N GLY A 12 -4.53 3.52 4.94
CA GLY A 12 -3.75 3.98 3.81
C GLY A 12 -2.47 3.20 3.52
N PHE A 13 -2.35 2.00 4.07
CA PHE A 13 -1.16 1.17 3.83
C PHE A 13 -1.06 0.76 2.37
N LEU A 14 0.15 0.87 1.82
CA LEU A 14 0.40 0.55 0.42
C LEU A 14 1.46 -0.55 0.35
N ALA A 15 1.22 -1.54 -0.49
CA ALA A 15 2.13 -2.68 -0.65
C ALA A 15 2.36 -2.97 -2.12
N GLU A 16 3.52 -3.51 -2.44
CA GLU A 16 3.86 -3.91 -3.80
C GLU A 16 3.20 -5.24 -4.16
N GLU A 17 2.95 -6.07 -3.17
CA GLU A 17 2.28 -7.35 -3.34
C GLU A 17 1.10 -7.42 -2.36
N GLU A 18 0.06 -8.14 -2.75
CA GLU A 18 -1.10 -8.29 -1.88
C GLU A 18 -0.75 -9.12 -0.66
N PRO A 19 -0.73 -8.52 0.52
CA PRO A 19 -0.47 -9.25 1.75
C PRO A 19 -1.68 -10.04 2.19
N ASP A 20 -1.46 -11.06 3.02
CA ASP A 20 -2.57 -11.83 3.59
C ASP A 20 -3.37 -10.97 4.57
N VAL A 21 -2.67 -10.09 5.27
CA VAL A 21 -3.28 -9.22 6.26
C VAL A 21 -2.50 -7.91 6.28
N CYS A 22 -3.23 -6.81 6.47
CA CYS A 22 -2.58 -5.51 6.60
C CYS A 22 -1.85 -5.43 7.94
N PRO A 23 -0.53 -5.22 7.92
CA PRO A 23 0.25 -5.15 9.17
C PRO A 23 -0.07 -3.89 9.98
N HIS A 24 -0.79 -2.95 9.40
CA HIS A 24 -1.10 -1.67 10.03
C HIS A 24 -2.41 -1.72 10.82
N CYS A 25 -3.45 -2.26 10.19
CA CYS A 25 -4.78 -2.28 10.82
C CYS A 25 -5.36 -3.69 10.95
N GLY A 26 -4.71 -4.68 10.39
CA GLY A 26 -5.19 -6.05 10.45
C GLY A 26 -6.29 -6.39 9.44
N GLY A 27 -6.59 -5.47 8.52
CA GLY A 27 -7.58 -5.72 7.48
C GLY A 27 -7.09 -6.73 6.47
N THR A 28 -8.03 -7.40 5.80
CA THR A 28 -7.70 -8.43 4.82
C THR A 28 -8.10 -8.05 3.40
N PHE A 29 -8.69 -6.88 3.23
CA PHE A 29 -9.13 -6.41 1.92
C PHE A 29 -8.22 -5.31 1.41
N PHE A 30 -7.88 -5.41 0.13
CA PHE A 30 -6.98 -4.46 -0.51
C PHE A 30 -7.55 -4.05 -1.86
N LEU A 31 -7.24 -2.82 -2.27
CA LEU A 31 -7.64 -2.28 -3.56
C LEU A 31 -6.42 -2.28 -4.48
N SER A 32 -6.63 -2.73 -5.71
CA SER A 32 -5.58 -2.68 -6.71
C SER A 32 -5.47 -1.25 -7.25
N VAL A 33 -4.27 -0.70 -7.22
CA VAL A 33 -4.00 0.63 -7.75
C VAL A 33 -2.84 0.57 -8.73
N ASP A 34 -2.92 1.39 -9.78
CA ASP A 34 -1.88 1.48 -10.78
C ASP A 34 -0.79 2.44 -10.28
N GLU A 35 0.45 2.20 -10.72
CA GLU A 35 1.55 3.07 -10.31
C GLU A 35 1.32 4.52 -10.73
N GLU A 36 0.58 4.76 -11.80
CA GLU A 36 0.26 6.11 -12.26
C GLU A 36 -0.66 6.85 -11.30
N GLU A 37 -1.39 6.12 -10.47
CA GLU A 37 -2.31 6.69 -9.49
C GLU A 37 -1.64 7.00 -8.17
N LEU A 38 -0.38 6.63 -8.01
CA LEU A 38 0.35 6.85 -6.77
C LEU A 38 0.75 8.32 -6.64
N THR A 39 0.62 8.82 -5.42
CA THR A 39 1.02 10.19 -5.10
C THR A 39 2.45 10.22 -4.57
N GLY A 40 2.99 11.42 -4.33
CA GLY A 40 4.31 11.55 -3.73
C GLY A 40 4.40 10.88 -2.37
N SER A 41 3.34 10.98 -1.58
CA SER A 41 3.31 10.33 -0.26
C SER A 41 3.37 8.81 -0.38
N ASP A 42 2.72 8.27 -1.39
CA ASP A 42 2.76 6.82 -1.64
C ASP A 42 4.18 6.38 -1.99
N TRP A 43 4.85 7.13 -2.84
CA TRP A 43 6.23 6.82 -3.21
C TRP A 43 7.18 6.93 -2.03
N VAL A 44 6.97 7.90 -1.16
CA VAL A 44 7.76 8.03 0.07
C VAL A 44 7.56 6.81 0.95
N GLN A 45 6.33 6.35 1.08
CA GLN A 45 6.03 5.16 1.88
C GLN A 45 6.74 3.92 1.34
N LEU A 46 6.71 3.72 0.02
CA LEU A 46 7.39 2.60 -0.60
C LEU A 46 8.91 2.73 -0.48
N GLY A 47 9.42 3.94 -0.64
CA GLY A 47 10.85 4.19 -0.52
C GLY A 47 11.39 3.89 0.86
N ASN A 48 10.63 4.26 1.89
CA ASN A 48 11.04 3.99 3.26
C ASN A 48 11.17 2.51 3.57
N ARG A 49 10.36 1.69 2.89
CA ARG A 49 10.43 0.24 3.08
C ARG A 49 11.53 -0.40 2.24
N ALA A 50 11.89 0.24 1.14
CA ALA A 50 12.94 -0.27 0.26
C ALA A 50 14.34 0.08 0.75
N VAL A 51 14.45 1.12 1.56
CA VAL A 51 15.74 1.58 2.08
C VAL A 51 16.00 0.90 3.43
N ASP A 52 16.99 0.07 3.45
CA ASP A 52 17.44 -0.60 4.66
C ASP A 52 18.78 -0.05 5.12
#